data_1fdedff10ca5cc4254b3ca84e839b457
#
_entry.id   1fdedff10ca5cc4254b3ca84e839b457
#
_cell.length_a   1.000
_cell.length_b   1.000
_cell.length_c   1.000
_cell.angle_alpha   90.00
_cell.angle_beta   90.00
_cell.angle_gamma   90.00
#
_symmetry.space_group_name_H-M   'P 1'
#
loop_
_entity.id
_entity.type
_entity.pdbx_description
1 polymer ?
#
loop_
_entity_poly.entity_id
_entity_poly.type
_entity_poly.pdbx_seq_one_letter_code
_entity_poly.pdbx_strand_id
1 'polypeptide(L)'
;LNLWTHPELHGLPATAAGTETNTAEKALAALHRKVPDVTQWIIHLPDERDPAVNVLWRGSGNGRFETLRMNPQTGEPVDIRQSMGGDFFYRFHFELRTAQKGRWTLEGRWVVGVATLLMFMALLTGVVTHRRIFKDFFTFRPGKGGQRAWLDAHNVSGVLVLPFYLMITFSGLMIFHSMYLPSGIATAYAGADGKVDSNTYFADLQGDQPERRARREPGAKV
;
A
#
# COMPACT_ATOMS: atom_id res chain seq x y z
N LEU A 1 -9.09 -11.82 -5.89
CA LEU A 1 -8.00 -12.72 -5.49
C LEU A 1 -8.20 -13.26 -4.08
N ASN A 2 -8.63 -12.41 -3.12
CA ASN A 2 -8.89 -12.84 -1.74
C ASN A 2 -9.95 -13.94 -1.66
N LEU A 3 -11.06 -13.80 -2.35
CA LEU A 3 -12.11 -14.82 -2.40
C LEU A 3 -11.60 -16.16 -2.96
N TRP A 4 -10.72 -16.14 -3.93
CA TRP A 4 -10.16 -17.36 -4.51
C TRP A 4 -9.17 -18.06 -3.57
N THR A 5 -8.41 -17.27 -2.80
CA THR A 5 -7.43 -17.80 -1.83
C THR A 5 -8.06 -18.17 -0.48
N HIS A 6 -9.25 -17.66 -0.19
CA HIS A 6 -10.02 -17.87 1.04
C HIS A 6 -11.45 -18.36 0.70
N PRO A 7 -11.62 -19.61 0.25
CA PRO A 7 -12.92 -20.13 -0.13
C PRO A 7 -13.94 -20.13 1.03
N GLU A 8 -13.49 -20.11 2.27
CA GLU A 8 -14.31 -19.97 3.48
C GLU A 8 -15.12 -18.65 3.50
N LEU A 9 -14.73 -17.66 2.73
CA LEU A 9 -15.47 -16.39 2.59
C LEU A 9 -16.66 -16.48 1.64
N HIS A 10 -16.69 -17.47 0.73
CA HIS A 10 -17.77 -17.61 -0.25
C HIS A 10 -19.15 -17.89 0.38
N GLY A 11 -19.16 -18.47 1.57
CA GLY A 11 -20.41 -18.77 2.29
C GLY A 11 -20.97 -17.60 3.10
N LEU A 12 -20.28 -16.46 3.14
CA LEU A 12 -20.75 -15.31 3.90
C LEU A 12 -21.85 -14.59 3.12
N PRO A 13 -22.96 -14.24 3.80
CA PRO A 13 -24.04 -13.52 3.17
C PRO A 13 -23.61 -12.09 2.78
N ALA A 14 -24.06 -11.64 1.61
CA ALA A 14 -23.89 -10.26 1.21
C ALA A 14 -24.58 -9.32 2.21
N THR A 15 -23.92 -8.22 2.53
CA THR A 15 -24.51 -7.19 3.39
C THR A 15 -25.53 -6.39 2.59
N ALA A 16 -26.76 -6.33 3.07
CA ALA A 16 -27.79 -5.51 2.44
C ALA A 16 -27.46 -4.02 2.61
N ALA A 17 -27.73 -3.24 1.58
CA ALA A 17 -27.57 -1.79 1.65
C ALA A 17 -28.41 -1.19 2.80
N GLY A 18 -27.82 -0.26 3.56
CA GLY A 18 -28.45 0.39 4.69
C GLY A 18 -28.32 -0.35 6.03
N THR A 19 -27.59 -1.48 6.06
CA THR A 19 -27.31 -2.20 7.32
C THR A 19 -25.92 -1.94 7.89
N GLU A 20 -25.15 -1.01 7.29
CA GLU A 20 -23.77 -0.73 7.65
C GLU A 20 -23.61 -0.34 9.11
N THR A 21 -24.51 0.51 9.64
CA THR A 21 -24.47 0.96 11.05
C THR A 21 -24.64 -0.21 12.00
N ASN A 22 -25.63 -1.07 11.77
CA ASN A 22 -25.87 -2.25 12.59
C ASN A 22 -24.69 -3.23 12.53
N THR A 23 -24.10 -3.41 11.36
CA THR A 23 -22.91 -4.25 11.16
C THR A 23 -21.71 -3.69 11.92
N ALA A 24 -21.50 -2.37 11.88
CA ALA A 24 -20.42 -1.71 12.62
C ALA A 24 -20.62 -1.82 14.15
N GLU A 25 -21.84 -1.66 14.64
CA GLU A 25 -22.17 -1.81 16.06
C GLU A 25 -21.91 -3.22 16.57
N LYS A 26 -22.33 -4.24 15.81
CA LYS A 26 -22.03 -5.65 16.14
C LYS A 26 -20.53 -5.91 16.17
N ALA A 27 -19.79 -5.38 15.20
CA ALA A 27 -18.35 -5.51 15.12
C ALA A 27 -17.65 -4.86 16.32
N LEU A 28 -18.10 -3.67 16.71
CA LEU A 28 -17.59 -2.96 17.88
C LEU A 28 -17.89 -3.70 19.18
N ALA A 29 -19.10 -4.19 19.34
CA ALA A 29 -19.49 -5.00 20.51
C ALA A 29 -18.66 -6.29 20.62
N ALA A 30 -18.37 -6.95 19.49
CA ALA A 30 -17.52 -8.13 19.48
C ALA A 30 -16.06 -7.80 19.81
N LEU A 31 -15.54 -6.66 19.31
CA LEU A 31 -14.22 -6.18 19.64
C LEU A 31 -14.07 -5.90 21.14
N HIS A 32 -15.00 -5.15 21.73
CA HIS A 32 -14.96 -4.82 23.17
C HIS A 32 -15.07 -6.04 24.07
N ARG A 33 -15.81 -7.07 23.65
CA ARG A 33 -15.84 -8.37 24.37
C ARG A 33 -14.48 -9.06 24.34
N LYS A 34 -13.75 -8.95 23.22
CA LYS A 34 -12.45 -9.60 23.04
C LYS A 34 -11.31 -8.80 23.65
N VAL A 35 -11.35 -7.48 23.52
CA VAL A 35 -10.32 -6.54 23.98
C VAL A 35 -10.98 -5.31 24.58
N PRO A 36 -11.31 -5.34 25.89
CA PRO A 36 -12.04 -4.24 26.55
C PRO A 36 -11.31 -2.90 26.53
N ASP A 37 -9.99 -2.93 26.63
CA ASP A 37 -9.13 -1.74 26.79
C ASP A 37 -8.58 -1.20 25.47
N VAL A 38 -9.19 -1.56 24.35
CA VAL A 38 -8.73 -1.08 23.04
C VAL A 38 -9.03 0.40 22.86
N THR A 39 -8.01 1.18 22.52
CA THR A 39 -8.11 2.64 22.30
C THR A 39 -8.07 3.03 20.83
N GLN A 40 -7.49 2.20 19.98
CA GLN A 40 -7.38 2.45 18.54
C GLN A 40 -7.84 1.21 17.76
N TRP A 41 -8.83 1.42 16.93
CA TRP A 41 -9.38 0.38 16.07
C TRP A 41 -9.84 0.94 14.72
N ILE A 42 -9.89 0.07 13.73
CA ILE A 42 -10.40 0.35 12.39
C ILE A 42 -11.35 -0.79 12.03
N ILE A 43 -12.56 -0.45 11.61
CA ILE A 43 -13.54 -1.42 11.12
C ILE A 43 -13.68 -1.20 9.61
N HIS A 44 -13.33 -2.23 8.83
CA HIS A 44 -13.65 -2.29 7.41
C HIS A 44 -14.94 -3.06 7.24
N LEU A 45 -15.94 -2.38 6.71
CA LEU A 45 -17.23 -2.98 6.40
C LEU A 45 -17.09 -3.88 5.16
N PRO A 46 -18.00 -4.87 5.01
CA PRO A 46 -18.00 -5.77 3.87
C PRO A 46 -18.16 -5.02 2.56
N ASP A 47 -17.47 -5.46 1.53
CA ASP A 47 -17.60 -5.00 0.17
C ASP A 47 -17.70 -6.20 -0.80
N GLU A 48 -17.80 -5.91 -2.10
CA GLU A 48 -17.88 -6.96 -3.14
C GLU A 48 -16.63 -7.84 -3.21
N ARG A 49 -15.50 -7.38 -2.69
CA ARG A 49 -14.20 -8.07 -2.74
C ARG A 49 -13.90 -8.83 -1.46
N ASP A 50 -14.42 -8.36 -0.33
CA ASP A 50 -14.26 -8.98 0.98
C ASP A 50 -15.59 -8.95 1.73
N PRO A 51 -16.37 -10.05 1.69
CA PRO A 51 -17.70 -10.11 2.32
C PRO A 51 -17.65 -10.19 3.85
N ALA A 52 -16.46 -10.30 4.46
CA ALA A 52 -16.30 -10.31 5.90
C ALA A 52 -16.08 -8.89 6.46
N VAL A 53 -16.54 -8.67 7.69
CA VAL A 53 -16.13 -7.49 8.46
C VAL A 53 -14.71 -7.71 8.96
N ASN A 54 -13.81 -6.78 8.66
CA ASN A 54 -12.45 -6.80 9.17
C ASN A 54 -12.28 -5.76 10.27
N VAL A 55 -11.99 -6.20 11.48
CA VAL A 55 -11.66 -5.34 12.61
C VAL A 55 -10.17 -5.43 12.88
N LEU A 56 -9.50 -4.29 12.79
CA LEU A 56 -8.09 -4.14 13.15
C LEU A 56 -8.01 -3.31 14.42
N TRP A 57 -7.18 -3.71 15.36
CA TRP A 57 -6.89 -2.92 16.55
C TRP A 57 -5.42 -2.98 16.90
N ARG A 58 -4.98 -2.00 17.66
CA ARG A 58 -3.61 -1.96 18.13
C ARG A 58 -3.52 -2.70 19.45
N GLY A 59 -2.78 -3.81 19.46
CA GLY A 59 -2.52 -4.59 20.67
C GLY A 59 -1.69 -3.81 21.70
N SER A 60 -2.00 -3.95 22.97
CA SER A 60 -1.40 -3.19 24.08
C SER A 60 0.06 -3.51 24.38
N GLY A 61 0.67 -4.56 23.77
CA GLY A 61 2.00 -5.02 24.15
C GLY A 61 3.15 -4.66 23.20
N ASN A 62 2.95 -4.67 21.89
CA ASN A 62 4.01 -4.52 20.91
C ASN A 62 3.72 -3.57 19.74
N GLY A 63 2.65 -2.81 19.85
CA GLY A 63 2.24 -1.84 18.83
C GLY A 63 1.83 -2.44 17.48
N ARG A 64 1.69 -3.77 17.38
CA ARG A 64 1.24 -4.44 16.17
C ARG A 64 -0.26 -4.39 16.06
N PHE A 65 -0.73 -4.26 14.82
CA PHE A 65 -2.14 -4.44 14.52
C PHE A 65 -2.48 -5.92 14.56
N GLU A 66 -3.50 -6.24 15.33
CA GLU A 66 -4.19 -7.52 15.32
C GLU A 66 -5.43 -7.41 14.47
N THR A 67 -5.87 -8.52 13.89
CA THR A 67 -7.02 -8.55 12.99
C THR A 67 -8.01 -9.61 13.44
N LEU A 68 -9.30 -9.27 13.39
CA LEU A 68 -10.39 -10.19 13.58
C LEU A 68 -11.34 -10.08 12.40
N ARG A 69 -11.66 -11.21 11.79
CA ARG A 69 -12.68 -11.28 10.74
C ARG A 69 -13.96 -11.85 11.30
N MET A 70 -15.08 -11.25 10.92
CA MET A 70 -16.40 -11.60 11.46
C MET A 70 -17.44 -11.69 10.35
N ASN A 71 -18.42 -12.53 10.59
CA ASN A 71 -19.61 -12.59 9.77
C ASN A 71 -20.43 -11.29 9.92
N PRO A 72 -20.79 -10.60 8.84
CA PRO A 72 -21.48 -9.32 8.91
C PRO A 72 -22.89 -9.39 9.52
N GLN A 73 -23.54 -10.55 9.45
CA GLN A 73 -24.90 -10.71 9.97
C GLN A 73 -24.92 -11.13 11.44
N THR A 74 -24.08 -12.11 11.80
CA THR A 74 -24.08 -12.67 13.16
C THR A 74 -23.12 -11.97 14.11
N GLY A 75 -22.07 -11.31 13.58
CA GLY A 75 -20.98 -10.75 14.39
C GLY A 75 -20.07 -11.81 15.00
N GLU A 76 -20.18 -13.08 14.57
CA GLU A 76 -19.33 -14.16 15.03
C GLU A 76 -17.99 -14.17 14.29
N PRO A 77 -16.90 -14.52 14.98
CA PRO A 77 -15.59 -14.70 14.34
C PRO A 77 -15.66 -15.76 13.23
N VAL A 78 -15.07 -15.44 12.10
CA VAL A 78 -14.86 -16.40 11.00
C VAL A 78 -13.43 -16.90 11.07
N ASP A 79 -13.27 -18.21 11.20
CA ASP A 79 -11.96 -18.83 11.15
C ASP A 79 -11.50 -18.89 9.69
N ILE A 80 -10.45 -18.13 9.39
CA ILE A 80 -9.88 -18.05 8.06
C ILE A 80 -8.47 -18.60 8.11
N ARG A 81 -8.16 -19.46 7.13
CA ARG A 81 -6.80 -19.99 7.01
C ARG A 81 -5.77 -18.87 6.99
N GLN A 82 -4.67 -19.05 7.70
CA GLN A 82 -3.59 -18.09 7.80
C GLN A 82 -2.75 -18.07 6.51
N SER A 83 -3.37 -17.77 5.39
CA SER A 83 -2.68 -17.48 4.15
C SER A 83 -2.66 -15.99 3.90
N MET A 84 -1.67 -15.52 3.16
CA MET A 84 -1.58 -14.09 2.84
C MET A 84 -2.51 -13.65 1.73
N GLY A 85 -3.05 -14.59 0.99
CA GLY A 85 -3.92 -14.29 -0.13
C GLY A 85 -3.33 -13.29 -1.10
N GLY A 86 -4.15 -12.30 -1.48
CA GLY A 86 -3.74 -11.20 -2.37
C GLY A 86 -2.68 -10.28 -1.79
N ASP A 87 -2.62 -10.17 -0.47
CA ASP A 87 -1.63 -9.34 0.23
C ASP A 87 -0.19 -9.81 0.00
N PHE A 88 0.00 -11.09 -0.35
CA PHE A 88 1.32 -11.58 -0.70
C PHE A 88 1.93 -10.78 -1.86
N PHE A 89 1.21 -10.66 -2.97
CA PHE A 89 1.71 -9.96 -4.16
C PHE A 89 1.87 -8.46 -3.91
N TYR A 90 0.91 -7.87 -3.19
CA TYR A 90 0.99 -6.46 -2.80
C TYR A 90 2.25 -6.19 -1.98
N ARG A 91 2.51 -6.95 -0.91
CA ARG A 91 3.70 -6.77 -0.06
C ARG A 91 4.99 -7.19 -0.76
N PHE A 92 4.94 -8.24 -1.59
CA PHE A 92 6.10 -8.68 -2.35
C PHE A 92 6.61 -7.60 -3.30
N HIS A 93 5.69 -6.80 -3.88
CA HIS A 93 6.06 -5.75 -4.83
C HIS A 93 6.99 -4.68 -4.21
N PHE A 94 6.77 -4.28 -2.98
CA PHE A 94 7.57 -3.22 -2.36
C PHE A 94 8.43 -3.64 -1.15
N GLU A 95 8.27 -4.87 -0.65
CA GLU A 95 9.04 -5.36 0.51
C GLU A 95 9.83 -6.64 0.25
N LEU A 96 9.67 -7.29 -0.91
CA LEU A 96 10.17 -8.64 -1.20
C LEU A 96 9.86 -9.66 -0.10
N ARG A 97 9.08 -9.31 0.87
CA ARG A 97 8.66 -10.08 2.05
C ARG A 97 9.75 -10.87 2.79
N THR A 98 10.98 -10.62 2.50
CA THR A 98 12.13 -11.25 3.19
C THR A 98 12.37 -10.69 4.58
N ALA A 99 11.74 -9.58 4.91
CA ALA A 99 11.99 -8.79 6.10
C ALA A 99 11.25 -9.26 7.35
N GLN A 100 10.71 -10.47 7.40
CA GLN A 100 10.28 -11.01 8.68
C GLN A 100 11.50 -11.51 9.46
N LYS A 101 12.04 -10.57 10.26
CA LYS A 101 12.88 -10.77 11.44
C LYS A 101 13.76 -12.03 11.44
N GLY A 102 15.03 -11.84 11.19
CA GLY A 102 16.05 -12.70 11.73
C GLY A 102 17.05 -13.29 10.75
N ARG A 103 16.87 -13.21 9.45
CA ARG A 103 17.81 -13.81 8.49
C ARG A 103 18.57 -12.82 7.60
N TRP A 104 18.02 -11.62 7.40
CA TRP A 104 18.66 -10.57 6.61
C TRP A 104 18.63 -9.26 7.39
N THR A 105 19.77 -8.63 7.49
CA THR A 105 19.93 -7.32 8.15
C THR A 105 19.36 -6.17 7.31
N LEU A 106 19.14 -6.39 6.02
CA LEU A 106 18.61 -5.40 5.10
C LEU A 106 17.10 -5.59 4.93
N GLU A 107 16.35 -4.53 5.19
CA GLU A 107 14.91 -4.52 4.92
C GLU A 107 14.64 -4.64 3.42
N GLY A 108 13.67 -5.48 3.03
CA GLY A 108 13.32 -5.69 1.62
C GLY A 108 12.97 -4.42 0.87
N ARG A 109 12.46 -3.40 1.55
CA ARG A 109 12.17 -2.07 0.98
C ARG A 109 13.40 -1.37 0.43
N TRP A 110 14.56 -1.52 1.10
CA TRP A 110 15.81 -0.96 0.59
C TRP A 110 16.26 -1.63 -0.70
N VAL A 111 16.11 -2.96 -0.76
CA VAL A 111 16.46 -3.70 -1.99
C VAL A 111 15.58 -3.26 -3.16
N VAL A 112 14.27 -3.16 -2.95
CA VAL A 112 13.33 -2.66 -3.96
C VAL A 112 13.64 -1.21 -4.33
N GLY A 113 13.94 -0.36 -3.33
CA GLY A 113 14.28 1.04 -3.57
C GLY A 113 15.53 1.22 -4.43
N VAL A 114 16.59 0.49 -4.11
CA VAL A 114 17.83 0.51 -4.91
C VAL A 114 17.58 -0.01 -6.33
N ALA A 115 16.86 -1.11 -6.48
CA ALA A 115 16.51 -1.65 -7.79
C ALA A 115 15.66 -0.65 -8.61
N THR A 116 14.70 0.02 -7.97
CA THR A 116 13.86 1.05 -8.61
C THR A 116 14.70 2.27 -9.02
N LEU A 117 15.63 2.70 -8.17
CA LEU A 117 16.54 3.80 -8.48
C LEU A 117 17.43 3.46 -9.69
N LEU A 118 18.01 2.26 -9.69
CA LEU A 118 18.83 1.79 -10.82
C LEU A 118 18.01 1.72 -12.11
N MET A 119 16.78 1.22 -12.04
CA MET A 119 15.87 1.18 -13.18
C MET A 119 15.54 2.61 -13.67
N PHE A 120 15.24 3.54 -12.76
CA PHE A 120 14.96 4.93 -13.10
C PHE A 120 16.15 5.60 -13.80
N MET A 121 17.35 5.41 -13.25
CA MET A 121 18.60 5.91 -13.87
C MET A 121 18.85 5.28 -15.24
N ALA A 122 18.60 3.98 -15.39
CA ALA A 122 18.73 3.29 -16.68
C ALA A 122 17.75 3.83 -17.72
N LEU A 123 16.49 4.12 -17.33
CA LEU A 123 15.50 4.74 -18.22
C LEU A 123 15.95 6.13 -18.67
N LEU A 124 16.41 6.99 -17.75
CA LEU A 124 16.88 8.34 -18.08
C LEU A 124 18.10 8.29 -19.01
N THR A 125 19.10 7.49 -18.65
CA THR A 125 20.31 7.35 -19.47
C THR A 125 20.00 6.71 -20.84
N GLY A 126 19.07 5.74 -20.86
CA GLY A 126 18.58 5.12 -22.10
C GLY A 126 17.97 6.13 -23.06
N VAL A 127 17.12 7.03 -22.56
CA VAL A 127 16.52 8.13 -23.36
C VAL A 127 17.59 9.05 -23.91
N VAL A 128 18.56 9.45 -23.08
CA VAL A 128 19.65 10.35 -23.49
C VAL A 128 20.56 9.70 -24.52
N THR A 129 20.90 8.43 -24.33
CA THR A 129 21.83 7.71 -25.21
C THR A 129 21.19 7.31 -26.54
N HIS A 130 19.93 6.88 -26.50
CA HIS A 130 19.21 6.35 -27.66
C HIS A 130 18.17 7.33 -28.24
N ARG A 131 18.54 8.60 -28.42
CA ARG A 131 17.62 9.64 -28.94
C ARG A 131 16.97 9.30 -30.29
N ARG A 132 17.58 8.43 -31.09
CA ARG A 132 17.04 7.97 -32.38
C ARG A 132 15.83 7.04 -32.21
N ILE A 133 15.63 6.45 -31.03
CA ILE A 133 14.52 5.54 -30.75
C ILE A 133 13.16 6.22 -31.01
N PHE A 134 13.04 7.52 -30.71
CA PHE A 134 11.82 8.28 -30.99
C PHE A 134 11.57 8.48 -32.49
N LYS A 135 12.64 8.60 -33.28
CA LYS A 135 12.51 8.67 -34.75
C LYS A 135 12.16 7.31 -35.34
N ASP A 136 12.77 6.25 -34.82
CA ASP A 136 12.55 4.88 -35.28
C ASP A 136 11.17 4.36 -34.87
N PHE A 137 10.56 4.92 -33.81
CA PHE A 137 9.19 4.63 -33.41
C PHE A 137 8.17 4.83 -34.56
N PHE A 138 8.33 5.89 -35.36
CA PHE A 138 7.45 6.18 -36.49
C PHE A 138 7.81 5.39 -37.76
N THR A 139 8.84 4.57 -37.73
CA THR A 139 9.33 3.80 -38.88
C THR A 139 9.05 2.30 -38.80
N PHE A 140 8.03 1.90 -38.03
CA PHE A 140 7.62 0.50 -37.90
C PHE A 140 7.27 -0.10 -39.26
N ARG A 141 7.94 -1.19 -39.65
CA ARG A 141 7.84 -1.84 -40.95
C ARG A 141 7.46 -3.33 -40.81
N PRO A 142 6.18 -3.63 -40.56
CA PRO A 142 5.74 -5.03 -40.29
C PRO A 142 5.97 -5.97 -41.48
N GLY A 143 6.01 -5.42 -42.72
CA GLY A 143 6.15 -6.22 -43.94
C GLY A 143 7.58 -6.69 -44.30
N LYS A 144 8.62 -6.33 -43.53
CA LYS A 144 10.00 -6.75 -43.80
C LYS A 144 10.43 -8.07 -43.14
N GLY A 145 9.49 -8.86 -42.64
CA GLY A 145 9.65 -10.24 -42.18
C GLY A 145 10.78 -10.51 -41.15
N GLY A 146 10.59 -11.55 -40.34
CA GLY A 146 11.62 -12.12 -39.49
C GLY A 146 12.11 -11.24 -38.35
N GLN A 147 13.41 -11.33 -38.06
CA GLN A 147 14.06 -10.71 -36.90
C GLN A 147 13.90 -9.19 -36.85
N ARG A 148 13.87 -8.51 -38.01
CA ARG A 148 13.78 -7.05 -38.04
C ARG A 148 12.42 -6.53 -37.61
N ALA A 149 11.33 -7.23 -37.98
CA ALA A 149 10.00 -6.88 -37.52
C ALA A 149 9.84 -7.01 -36.00
N TRP A 150 10.47 -8.02 -35.39
CA TRP A 150 10.50 -8.18 -33.94
C TRP A 150 11.27 -7.08 -33.22
N LEU A 151 12.42 -6.66 -33.77
CA LEU A 151 13.19 -5.52 -33.23
C LEU A 151 12.42 -4.21 -33.31
N ASP A 152 11.77 -3.96 -34.46
CA ASP A 152 10.94 -2.77 -34.62
C ASP A 152 9.73 -2.80 -33.66
N ALA A 153 9.08 -3.95 -33.51
CA ALA A 153 7.98 -4.12 -32.53
C ALA A 153 8.44 -3.91 -31.09
N HIS A 154 9.63 -4.41 -30.72
CA HIS A 154 10.23 -4.20 -29.40
C HIS A 154 10.51 -2.71 -29.15
N ASN A 155 11.08 -2.02 -30.13
CA ASN A 155 11.36 -0.59 -30.02
C ASN A 155 10.08 0.24 -29.89
N VAL A 156 9.08 -0.07 -30.69
CA VAL A 156 7.77 0.63 -30.63
C VAL A 156 7.11 0.41 -29.27
N SER A 157 7.05 -0.82 -28.80
CA SER A 157 6.47 -1.12 -27.48
C SER A 157 7.27 -0.47 -26.35
N GLY A 158 8.61 -0.50 -26.42
CA GLY A 158 9.49 0.14 -25.45
C GLY A 158 9.26 1.64 -25.34
N VAL A 159 9.17 2.34 -26.48
CA VAL A 159 8.92 3.79 -26.51
C VAL A 159 7.52 4.12 -26.00
N LEU A 160 6.53 3.30 -26.36
CA LEU A 160 5.12 3.51 -25.95
C LEU A 160 4.95 3.43 -24.42
N VAL A 161 5.62 2.48 -23.77
CA VAL A 161 5.51 2.27 -22.32
C VAL A 161 6.49 3.11 -21.51
N LEU A 162 7.47 3.75 -22.14
CA LEU A 162 8.51 4.54 -21.48
C LEU A 162 7.96 5.62 -20.52
N PRO A 163 6.95 6.44 -20.92
CA PRO A 163 6.39 7.46 -20.02
C PRO A 163 5.78 6.84 -18.76
N PHE A 164 5.13 5.68 -18.91
CA PHE A 164 4.53 4.96 -17.78
C PHE A 164 5.61 4.41 -16.85
N TYR A 165 6.69 3.85 -17.38
CA TYR A 165 7.79 3.36 -16.56
C TYR A 165 8.51 4.49 -15.81
N LEU A 166 8.73 5.64 -16.46
CA LEU A 166 9.27 6.82 -15.79
C LEU A 166 8.35 7.30 -14.66
N MET A 167 7.06 7.37 -14.93
CA MET A 167 6.07 7.79 -13.93
C MET A 167 6.02 6.80 -12.74
N ILE A 168 5.94 5.50 -13.02
CA ILE A 168 5.80 4.46 -11.98
C ILE A 168 7.08 4.40 -11.12
N THR A 169 8.26 4.41 -11.73
CA THR A 169 9.53 4.36 -10.98
C THR A 169 9.74 5.63 -10.17
N PHE A 170 9.45 6.80 -10.73
CA PHE A 170 9.55 8.06 -10.00
C PHE A 170 8.55 8.10 -8.83
N SER A 171 7.28 7.79 -9.05
CA SER A 171 6.26 7.80 -7.99
C SER A 171 6.57 6.78 -6.89
N GLY A 172 7.07 5.59 -7.26
CA GLY A 172 7.49 4.57 -6.30
C GLY A 172 8.64 5.05 -5.41
N LEU A 173 9.62 5.78 -5.96
CA LEU A 173 10.69 6.41 -5.17
C LEU A 173 10.14 7.51 -4.26
N MET A 174 9.18 8.30 -4.76
CA MET A 174 8.58 9.39 -3.97
C MET A 174 7.71 8.90 -2.81
N ILE A 175 7.01 7.77 -2.96
CA ILE A 175 6.21 7.18 -1.87
C ILE A 175 7.09 6.86 -0.66
N PHE A 176 8.31 6.38 -0.88
CA PHE A 176 9.25 6.01 0.18
C PHE A 176 10.36 7.05 0.41
N HIS A 177 10.20 8.29 -0.08
CA HIS A 177 11.23 9.32 0.04
C HIS A 177 11.66 9.56 1.49
N SER A 178 10.74 9.51 2.46
CA SER A 178 11.03 9.68 3.88
C SER A 178 11.98 8.61 4.43
N MET A 179 11.95 7.41 3.85
CA MET A 179 12.84 6.31 4.22
C MET A 179 14.21 6.43 3.53
N TYR A 180 14.22 6.82 2.25
CA TYR A 180 15.46 6.90 1.46
C TYR A 180 16.25 8.19 1.68
N LEU A 181 15.55 9.31 1.99
CA LEU A 181 16.13 10.63 2.20
C LEU A 181 15.65 11.24 3.53
N PRO A 182 15.93 10.59 4.67
CA PRO A 182 15.47 11.07 5.98
C PRO A 182 16.09 12.42 6.38
N SER A 183 17.26 12.76 5.81
CA SER A 183 17.97 14.01 6.12
C SER A 183 17.16 15.26 5.76
N GLY A 184 16.42 15.24 4.65
CA GLY A 184 15.58 16.37 4.24
C GLY A 184 14.47 16.64 5.25
N ILE A 185 13.80 15.58 5.71
CA ILE A 185 12.77 15.69 6.73
C ILE A 185 13.37 16.09 8.08
N ALA A 186 14.51 15.49 8.45
CA ALA A 186 15.22 15.82 9.67
C ALA A 186 15.61 17.30 9.71
N THR A 187 16.08 17.87 8.59
CA THR A 187 16.47 19.28 8.54
C THR A 187 15.27 20.22 8.60
N ALA A 188 14.16 19.85 7.96
CA ALA A 188 12.98 20.73 7.88
C ALA A 188 12.09 20.67 9.12
N TYR A 189 12.03 19.50 9.79
CA TYR A 189 11.08 19.21 10.88
C TYR A 189 11.77 18.80 12.20
N ALA A 190 13.07 19.08 12.35
CA ALA A 190 13.74 18.88 13.63
C ALA A 190 13.27 19.93 14.63
N GLY A 191 12.78 19.49 15.78
CA GLY A 191 12.51 20.36 16.91
C GLY A 191 13.80 20.91 17.53
N ALA A 192 13.66 21.81 18.50
CA ALA A 192 14.78 22.39 19.24
C ALA A 192 15.64 21.32 19.98
N ASP A 193 15.08 20.14 20.21
CA ASP A 193 15.73 18.96 20.80
C ASP A 193 16.44 18.07 19.77
N GLY A 194 16.44 18.45 18.49
CA GLY A 194 17.03 17.68 17.38
C GLY A 194 16.25 16.42 16.99
N LYS A 195 15.09 16.18 17.61
CA LYS A 195 14.22 15.05 17.23
C LYS A 195 13.26 15.46 16.14
N VAL A 196 13.10 14.58 15.16
CA VAL A 196 12.13 14.77 14.08
C VAL A 196 10.75 14.39 14.57
N ASP A 197 9.82 15.36 14.58
CA ASP A 197 8.42 15.06 14.81
C ASP A 197 7.75 14.61 13.50
N SER A 198 7.68 13.30 13.31
CA SER A 198 7.01 12.70 12.16
C SER A 198 5.53 13.11 12.06
N ASN A 199 4.88 13.43 13.18
CA ASN A 199 3.47 13.84 13.18
C ASN A 199 3.30 15.20 12.54
N THR A 200 4.19 16.15 12.82
CA THR A 200 4.19 17.48 12.20
C THR A 200 4.42 17.37 10.69
N TYR A 201 5.37 16.53 10.25
CA TYR A 201 5.59 16.29 8.83
C TYR A 201 4.35 15.73 8.12
N PHE A 202 3.71 14.71 8.69
CA PHE A 202 2.50 14.14 8.09
C PHE A 202 1.28 15.06 8.16
N ALA A 203 1.21 15.93 9.19
CA ALA A 203 0.17 16.94 9.30
C ALA A 203 0.29 17.96 8.16
N ASP A 204 1.49 18.44 7.89
CA ASP A 204 1.77 19.36 6.77
C ASP A 204 1.44 18.74 5.42
N LEU A 205 1.83 17.47 5.20
CA LEU A 205 1.48 16.76 3.97
C LEU A 205 -0.03 16.60 3.76
N GLN A 206 -0.80 16.49 4.84
CA GLN A 206 -2.26 16.36 4.79
C GLN A 206 -2.99 17.70 4.70
N GLY A 207 -2.27 18.81 4.65
CA GLY A 207 -2.81 20.16 4.71
C GLY A 207 -3.44 20.39 6.09
N ASP A 208 -2.62 20.74 7.06
CA ASP A 208 -3.04 20.91 8.47
C ASP A 208 -4.18 21.91 8.59
N GLN A 209 -5.38 21.39 8.75
CA GLN A 209 -6.51 22.22 9.20
C GLN A 209 -6.54 22.15 10.72
N PRO A 210 -6.24 23.24 11.43
CA PRO A 210 -6.28 23.29 12.90
C PRO A 210 -7.62 22.81 13.48
N GLU A 211 -8.70 22.95 12.73
CA GLU A 211 -10.03 22.46 13.10
C GLU A 211 -10.13 20.93 13.22
N ARG A 212 -9.28 20.17 12.51
CA ARG A 212 -9.24 18.69 12.65
C ARG A 212 -8.52 18.26 13.92
N ARG A 213 -7.58 19.04 14.44
CA ARG A 213 -6.89 18.75 15.71
C ARG A 213 -7.83 18.94 16.89
N ALA A 214 -8.60 20.02 16.91
CA ALA A 214 -9.59 20.29 17.96
C ALA A 214 -10.68 19.19 18.06
N ARG A 215 -11.01 18.53 16.92
CA ARG A 215 -11.98 17.42 16.87
C ARG A 215 -11.42 16.09 17.36
N ARG A 216 -10.10 15.95 17.48
CA ARG A 216 -9.43 14.72 17.93
C ARG A 216 -9.03 14.72 19.41
N GLU A 217 -9.17 15.84 20.09
CA GLU A 217 -8.95 15.88 21.54
C GLU A 217 -10.11 15.20 22.27
N PRO A 218 -9.81 14.19 23.14
CA PRO A 218 -10.83 13.55 23.94
C PRO A 218 -11.43 14.58 24.90
N GLY A 219 -12.64 15.02 24.64
CA GLY A 219 -13.36 15.97 25.47
C GLY A 219 -13.81 17.27 24.80
N ALA A 220 -13.47 17.50 23.53
CA ALA A 220 -14.07 18.59 22.77
C ALA A 220 -15.58 18.30 22.58
N LYS A 221 -16.40 18.94 23.37
CA LYS A 221 -17.86 18.94 23.19
C LYS A 221 -18.16 19.63 21.85
N VAL A 222 -18.90 18.92 20.98
CA VAL A 222 -19.55 19.48 19.81
C VAL A 222 -20.70 20.37 20.25
#